data_68b6559e8dd6c737ae33785f164e2d95
#
_entry.id   68b6559e8dd6c737ae33785f164e2d95
#
_cell.length_a   1.000
_cell.length_b   1.000
_cell.length_c   1.000
_cell.angle_alpha   90.00
_cell.angle_beta   90.00
_cell.angle_gamma   90.00
#
_symmetry.space_group_name_H-M   'P 1'
#
loop_
_entity.id
_entity.type
_entity.pdbx_description
1 polymer ?
#
loop_
_entity_poly.entity_id
_entity_poly.type
_entity_poly.pdbx_seq_one_letter_code
_entity_poly.pdbx_strand_id
1 'polypeptide(L)'
;MLARFAWLFLGAVAAAQPAAASQFVPLEVPDFSASLVGLPEGTSKLPVLVVTHGAGGTAEAHCALWSRISKAKAILLCVRGRARSPNPEDGEYYPDHPALERETFAALSALRARYPERIADGPVFYAGFSQGATMGALMLVEHASQVSRLVLVEGGFADWNVARAKAFHDGGGQRVLFVCGRKECAEPARNSAHWFKLAGVEAAVEYVPGAGHTHDARVEARIVARLPWLTAGDARWPND
;
A
#
# COMPACT_ATOMS: atom_id res chain seq x y z
N MET A 1 14.50 25.79 -66.44
CA MET A 1 14.43 26.38 -65.09
C MET A 1 13.41 25.59 -64.28
N LEU A 2 13.85 24.70 -63.42
CA LEU A 2 13.02 23.83 -62.57
C LEU A 2 13.15 24.35 -61.11
N ALA A 3 12.06 24.94 -60.59
CA ALA A 3 11.99 25.41 -59.21
C ALA A 3 11.70 24.21 -58.28
N ARG A 4 12.64 23.94 -57.36
CA ARG A 4 12.46 22.95 -56.25
C ARG A 4 11.75 23.63 -55.08
N PHE A 5 10.54 23.19 -54.74
CA PHE A 5 9.84 23.53 -53.52
C PHE A 5 10.35 22.61 -52.39
N ALA A 6 10.98 23.19 -51.41
CA ALA A 6 11.35 22.50 -50.18
C ALA A 6 10.19 22.62 -49.16
N TRP A 7 9.61 21.48 -48.73
CA TRP A 7 8.64 21.43 -47.67
C TRP A 7 9.39 21.31 -46.35
N LEU A 8 9.27 22.35 -45.53
CA LEU A 8 9.71 22.30 -44.11
C LEU A 8 8.62 21.63 -43.25
N PHE A 9 8.90 20.43 -42.76
CA PHE A 9 8.09 19.80 -41.74
C PHE A 9 8.46 20.38 -40.40
N LEU A 10 7.59 21.26 -39.82
CA LEU A 10 7.66 21.59 -38.42
C LEU A 10 7.08 20.43 -37.60
N GLY A 11 7.95 19.65 -36.99
CA GLY A 11 7.56 18.66 -35.99
C GLY A 11 7.14 19.37 -34.69
N ALA A 12 5.87 19.28 -34.35
CA ALA A 12 5.37 19.74 -33.04
C ALA A 12 5.87 18.75 -31.97
N VAL A 13 6.81 19.19 -31.14
CA VAL A 13 7.19 18.48 -29.93
C VAL A 13 6.07 18.67 -28.90
N ALA A 14 5.25 17.64 -28.70
CA ALA A 14 4.29 17.62 -27.62
C ALA A 14 5.06 17.59 -26.28
N ALA A 15 5.05 18.68 -25.55
CA ALA A 15 5.54 18.72 -24.17
C ALA A 15 4.65 17.82 -23.33
N ALA A 16 5.23 16.76 -22.75
CA ALA A 16 4.57 15.95 -21.75
C ALA A 16 4.25 16.83 -20.53
N GLN A 17 2.96 17.03 -20.27
CA GLN A 17 2.53 17.71 -19.05
C GLN A 17 2.99 16.90 -17.84
N PRO A 18 3.61 17.52 -16.82
CA PRO A 18 3.90 16.84 -15.58
C PRO A 18 2.58 16.35 -14.99
N ALA A 19 2.53 15.07 -14.61
CA ALA A 19 1.39 14.51 -13.91
C ALA A 19 1.11 15.37 -12.67
N ALA A 20 -0.13 15.89 -12.55
CA ALA A 20 -0.54 16.69 -11.42
C ALA A 20 -0.21 15.93 -10.14
N ALA A 21 0.52 16.56 -9.22
CA ALA A 21 0.81 16.00 -7.91
C ALA A 21 -0.52 15.66 -7.24
N SER A 22 -0.73 14.40 -6.89
CA SER A 22 -1.92 13.93 -6.21
C SER A 22 -2.09 14.73 -4.93
N GLN A 23 -3.11 15.55 -4.84
CA GLN A 23 -3.39 16.35 -3.65
C GLN A 23 -4.01 15.42 -2.60
N PHE A 24 -3.24 15.12 -1.53
CA PHE A 24 -3.77 14.34 -0.42
C PHE A 24 -4.67 15.21 0.45
N VAL A 25 -5.87 14.70 0.73
CA VAL A 25 -6.88 15.42 1.49
C VAL A 25 -6.91 14.90 2.92
N PRO A 26 -6.86 15.76 3.94
CA PRO A 26 -7.07 15.34 5.33
C PRO A 26 -8.44 14.69 5.52
N LEU A 27 -8.47 13.59 6.25
CA LEU A 27 -9.65 12.87 6.68
C LEU A 27 -9.71 12.87 8.20
N GLU A 28 -10.66 13.59 8.74
CA GLU A 28 -10.94 13.57 10.18
C GLU A 28 -11.34 12.15 10.62
N VAL A 29 -10.66 11.65 11.64
CA VAL A 29 -10.90 10.33 12.22
C VAL A 29 -11.24 10.52 13.70
N PRO A 30 -12.43 10.12 14.17
CA PRO A 30 -12.80 10.28 15.56
C PRO A 30 -11.75 9.66 16.50
N ASP A 31 -11.35 10.40 17.53
CA ASP A 31 -10.38 10.02 18.56
C ASP A 31 -8.91 9.83 18.07
N PHE A 32 -8.62 10.13 16.80
CA PHE A 32 -7.28 9.99 16.21
C PHE A 32 -6.85 11.25 15.46
N SER A 33 -5.57 11.32 15.15
CA SER A 33 -5.06 12.35 14.23
C SER A 33 -5.67 12.15 12.82
N ALA A 34 -5.86 13.25 12.09
CA ALA A 34 -6.41 13.18 10.75
C ALA A 34 -5.51 12.32 9.83
N SER A 35 -6.09 11.28 9.26
CA SER A 35 -5.46 10.47 8.20
C SER A 35 -5.42 11.24 6.88
N LEU A 36 -4.74 10.71 5.87
CA LEU A 36 -4.72 11.31 4.53
C LEU A 36 -5.43 10.40 3.52
N VAL A 37 -6.13 11.02 2.59
CA VAL A 37 -6.77 10.34 1.46
C VAL A 37 -6.13 10.79 0.16
N GLY A 38 -5.61 9.83 -0.61
CA GLY A 38 -5.26 10.01 -2.01
C GLY A 38 -6.44 9.57 -2.87
N LEU A 39 -7.17 10.57 -3.41
CA LEU A 39 -8.35 10.31 -4.23
C LEU A 39 -8.01 10.51 -5.71
N PRO A 40 -8.01 9.44 -6.53
CA PRO A 40 -7.80 9.57 -7.97
C PRO A 40 -8.88 10.45 -8.63
N GLU A 41 -8.52 11.10 -9.72
CA GLU A 41 -9.48 11.87 -10.54
C GLU A 41 -10.59 10.96 -11.09
N GLY A 42 -11.70 11.59 -11.50
CA GLY A 42 -12.87 10.91 -12.06
C GLY A 42 -13.91 10.52 -11.02
N THR A 43 -14.91 9.74 -11.44
CA THR A 43 -16.09 9.37 -10.63
C THR A 43 -16.23 7.87 -10.41
N SER A 44 -15.36 7.06 -10.99
CA SER A 44 -15.42 5.60 -10.88
C SER A 44 -15.23 5.14 -9.43
N LYS A 45 -15.91 4.06 -9.06
CA LYS A 45 -15.65 3.35 -7.81
C LYS A 45 -14.33 2.59 -7.92
N LEU A 46 -13.47 2.76 -6.93
CA LEU A 46 -12.16 2.13 -6.86
C LEU A 46 -11.97 1.35 -5.55
N PRO A 47 -11.13 0.31 -5.54
CA PRO A 47 -10.75 -0.36 -4.31
C PRO A 47 -9.96 0.58 -3.40
N VAL A 48 -9.96 0.30 -2.09
CA VAL A 48 -9.17 1.04 -1.12
C VAL A 48 -7.86 0.30 -0.84
N LEU A 49 -6.77 1.05 -0.80
CA LEU A 49 -5.47 0.61 -0.30
C LEU A 49 -5.14 1.37 0.98
N VAL A 50 -5.16 0.68 2.10
CA VAL A 50 -4.69 1.20 3.38
C VAL A 50 -3.17 1.20 3.40
N VAL A 51 -2.57 2.33 3.77
CA VAL A 51 -1.12 2.53 3.81
C VAL A 51 -0.68 2.90 5.22
N THR A 52 0.33 2.20 5.74
CA THR A 52 0.93 2.45 7.04
C THR A 52 2.44 2.57 6.94
N HIS A 53 3.01 3.53 7.65
CA HIS A 53 4.43 3.86 7.61
C HIS A 53 5.24 3.12 8.69
N GLY A 54 6.54 3.23 8.64
CA GLY A 54 7.45 2.80 9.70
C GLY A 54 7.59 3.86 10.79
N ALA A 55 8.11 3.48 11.96
CA ALA A 55 8.41 4.43 13.03
C ALA A 55 9.38 5.51 12.56
N GLY A 56 9.03 6.78 12.75
CA GLY A 56 9.76 7.94 12.23
C GLY A 56 9.42 8.30 10.78
N GLY A 57 8.52 7.55 10.14
CA GLY A 57 7.94 7.95 8.86
C GLY A 57 6.77 8.91 9.03
N THR A 58 6.14 9.31 7.92
CA THR A 58 4.94 10.14 7.93
C THR A 58 3.88 9.61 6.98
N ALA A 59 2.62 9.91 7.26
CA ALA A 59 1.52 9.56 6.38
C ALA A 59 1.70 10.19 4.98
N GLU A 60 2.22 11.43 4.91
CA GLU A 60 2.46 12.15 3.65
C GLU A 60 3.47 11.43 2.75
N ALA A 61 4.62 11.05 3.31
CA ALA A 61 5.69 10.39 2.55
C ALA A 61 5.23 9.05 1.99
N HIS A 62 4.51 8.25 2.80
CA HIS A 62 4.02 6.94 2.38
C HIS A 62 2.82 7.05 1.43
N CYS A 63 1.94 8.05 1.60
CA CYS A 63 0.90 8.36 0.62
C CYS A 63 1.49 8.71 -0.75
N ALA A 64 2.51 9.57 -0.79
CA ALA A 64 3.18 9.95 -2.03
C ALA A 64 3.85 8.74 -2.72
N LEU A 65 4.49 7.87 -1.93
CA LEU A 65 5.09 6.64 -2.43
C LEU A 65 4.03 5.72 -3.06
N TRP A 66 2.95 5.41 -2.33
CA TRP A 66 1.92 4.50 -2.80
C TRP A 66 1.05 5.08 -3.91
N SER A 67 0.97 6.41 -4.03
CA SER A 67 0.36 7.08 -5.19
C SER A 67 1.12 6.74 -6.48
N ARG A 68 2.45 6.76 -6.46
CA ARG A 68 3.27 6.35 -7.61
C ARG A 68 3.13 4.86 -7.92
N ILE A 69 3.11 4.02 -6.87
CA ILE A 69 2.99 2.56 -7.02
C ILE A 69 1.62 2.18 -7.60
N SER A 70 0.54 2.71 -7.03
CA SER A 70 -0.84 2.33 -7.42
C SER A 70 -1.29 2.95 -8.75
N LYS A 71 -0.60 4.01 -9.23
CA LYS A 71 -0.92 4.70 -10.49
C LYS A 71 -2.39 5.08 -10.59
N ALA A 72 -2.95 5.65 -9.54
CA ALA A 72 -4.35 6.06 -9.45
C ALA A 72 -5.39 4.92 -9.61
N LYS A 73 -5.00 3.66 -9.44
CA LYS A 73 -5.88 2.48 -9.53
C LYS A 73 -6.59 2.13 -8.22
N ALA A 74 -6.29 2.84 -7.13
CA ALA A 74 -6.91 2.68 -5.82
C ALA A 74 -7.07 4.01 -5.11
N ILE A 75 -8.05 4.11 -4.23
CA ILE A 75 -8.12 5.18 -3.23
C ILE A 75 -7.12 4.83 -2.13
N LEU A 76 -6.23 5.76 -1.83
CA LEU A 76 -5.27 5.58 -0.74
C LEU A 76 -5.87 6.09 0.57
N LEU A 77 -5.75 5.29 1.62
CA LEU A 77 -6.02 5.69 3.00
C LEU A 77 -4.72 5.55 3.79
N CYS A 78 -4.06 6.67 4.06
CA CYS A 78 -2.77 6.69 4.73
C CYS A 78 -2.98 7.04 6.20
N VAL A 79 -2.85 6.03 7.05
CA VAL A 79 -3.06 6.12 8.49
C VAL A 79 -1.90 6.85 9.12
N ARG A 80 -2.21 7.85 9.97
CA ARG A 80 -1.19 8.77 10.48
C ARG A 80 -0.44 8.24 11.69
N GLY A 81 -1.13 7.69 12.68
CA GLY A 81 -0.55 7.39 13.99
C GLY A 81 -0.40 8.64 14.87
N ARG A 82 0.64 8.65 15.68
CA ARG A 82 0.95 9.74 16.62
C ARG A 82 2.29 10.36 16.31
N ALA A 83 2.43 11.68 16.53
CA ALA A 83 3.72 12.35 16.50
C ALA A 83 4.65 11.74 17.55
N ARG A 84 5.93 11.51 17.18
CA ARG A 84 6.94 10.98 18.11
C ARG A 84 7.40 12.02 19.13
N SER A 85 7.36 13.28 18.75
CA SER A 85 7.71 14.42 19.60
C SER A 85 6.99 15.69 19.09
N PRO A 86 7.09 16.82 19.78
CA PRO A 86 6.62 18.11 19.27
C PRO A 86 7.35 18.58 18.00
N ASN A 87 8.54 18.05 17.70
CA ASN A 87 9.26 18.36 16.47
C ASN A 87 8.73 17.50 15.31
N PRO A 88 8.11 18.09 14.27
CA PRO A 88 7.57 17.33 13.13
C PRO A 88 8.63 16.50 12.38
N GLU A 89 9.90 16.87 12.42
CA GLU A 89 10.99 16.15 11.76
C GLU A 89 11.24 14.77 12.37
N ASP A 90 10.82 14.52 13.62
CA ASP A 90 10.95 13.22 14.27
C ASP A 90 9.95 12.19 13.70
N GLY A 91 8.98 12.63 12.92
CA GLY A 91 7.97 11.81 12.27
C GLY A 91 6.93 11.24 13.23
N GLU A 92 6.29 10.19 12.78
CA GLU A 92 5.13 9.57 13.41
C GLU A 92 5.42 8.10 13.77
N TYR A 93 4.57 7.51 14.60
CA TYR A 93 4.66 6.10 15.01
C TYR A 93 3.29 5.56 15.44
N TYR A 94 3.18 4.26 15.52
CA TYR A 94 2.03 3.58 16.12
C TYR A 94 2.42 3.02 17.49
N PRO A 95 1.68 3.32 18.58
CA PRO A 95 2.05 2.88 19.93
C PRO A 95 2.15 1.35 20.05
N ASP A 96 1.15 0.65 19.51
CA ASP A 96 1.03 -0.80 19.50
C ASP A 96 0.07 -1.24 18.38
N HIS A 97 -0.01 -2.54 18.10
CA HIS A 97 -0.90 -3.05 17.05
C HIS A 97 -2.39 -2.89 17.37
N PRO A 98 -2.89 -3.00 18.63
CA PRO A 98 -4.29 -2.70 18.93
C PRO A 98 -4.66 -1.22 18.70
N ALA A 99 -3.72 -0.29 18.94
CA ALA A 99 -3.94 1.12 18.64
C ALA A 99 -4.02 1.36 17.12
N LEU A 100 -3.09 0.79 16.34
CA LEU A 100 -3.13 0.86 14.88
C LEU A 100 -4.40 0.21 14.31
N GLU A 101 -4.84 -0.90 14.88
CA GLU A 101 -6.08 -1.58 14.50
C GLU A 101 -7.28 -0.64 14.65
N ARG A 102 -7.48 -0.07 15.84
CA ARG A 102 -8.59 0.87 16.12
C ARG A 102 -8.54 2.07 15.17
N GLU A 103 -7.36 2.67 14.98
CA GLU A 103 -7.20 3.82 14.10
C GLU A 103 -7.50 3.46 12.64
N THR A 104 -6.98 2.33 12.14
CA THR A 104 -7.19 1.86 10.78
C THR A 104 -8.67 1.67 10.47
N PHE A 105 -9.41 0.99 11.35
CA PHE A 105 -10.82 0.71 11.11
C PHE A 105 -11.72 1.92 11.35
N ALA A 106 -11.36 2.83 12.26
CA ALA A 106 -12.02 4.14 12.40
C ALA A 106 -11.82 4.99 11.14
N ALA A 107 -10.60 5.04 10.62
CA ALA A 107 -10.29 5.75 9.37
C ALA A 107 -11.01 5.15 8.15
N LEU A 108 -11.10 3.82 8.04
CA LEU A 108 -11.89 3.15 7.00
C LEU A 108 -13.37 3.49 7.09
N SER A 109 -13.92 3.54 8.31
CA SER A 109 -15.31 3.94 8.52
C SER A 109 -15.55 5.39 8.10
N ALA A 110 -14.68 6.31 8.52
CA ALA A 110 -14.73 7.73 8.14
C ALA A 110 -14.60 7.92 6.62
N LEU A 111 -13.69 7.18 5.98
CA LEU A 111 -13.51 7.21 4.53
C LEU A 111 -14.77 6.76 3.79
N ARG A 112 -15.38 5.65 4.21
CA ARG A 112 -16.63 5.14 3.62
C ARG A 112 -17.80 6.11 3.80
N ALA A 113 -17.89 6.74 4.95
CA ALA A 113 -18.91 7.75 5.23
C ALA A 113 -18.77 9.00 4.35
N ARG A 114 -17.50 9.43 4.10
CA ARG A 114 -17.22 10.65 3.32
C ARG A 114 -17.30 10.45 1.82
N TYR A 115 -16.97 9.25 1.30
CA TYR A 115 -16.85 8.99 -0.13
C TYR A 115 -17.60 7.73 -0.59
N PRO A 116 -18.87 7.51 -0.19
CA PRO A 116 -19.61 6.27 -0.47
C PRO A 116 -19.71 5.96 -1.97
N GLU A 117 -19.79 7.01 -2.81
CA GLU A 117 -19.92 6.86 -4.26
C GLU A 117 -18.59 6.56 -4.98
N ARG A 118 -17.46 6.66 -4.27
CA ARG A 118 -16.13 6.47 -4.84
C ARG A 118 -15.51 5.13 -4.48
N ILE A 119 -16.02 4.46 -3.46
CA ILE A 119 -15.45 3.22 -2.93
C ILE A 119 -16.18 2.02 -3.51
N ALA A 120 -15.42 1.11 -4.11
CA ALA A 120 -15.92 -0.18 -4.56
C ALA A 120 -16.16 -1.10 -3.36
N ASP A 121 -17.27 -1.83 -3.38
CA ASP A 121 -17.62 -2.78 -2.32
C ASP A 121 -16.62 -3.94 -2.25
N GLY A 122 -16.39 -4.45 -1.04
CA GLY A 122 -15.53 -5.61 -0.77
C GLY A 122 -14.32 -5.29 0.11
N PRO A 123 -13.44 -6.30 0.33
CA PRO A 123 -12.27 -6.15 1.18
C PRO A 123 -11.26 -5.17 0.60
N VAL A 124 -10.54 -4.48 1.48
CA VAL A 124 -9.49 -3.54 1.09
C VAL A 124 -8.13 -4.24 0.94
N PHE A 125 -7.17 -3.54 0.37
CA PHE A 125 -5.75 -3.91 0.35
C PHE A 125 -5.04 -3.23 1.51
N TYR A 126 -3.97 -3.82 1.99
CA TYR A 126 -3.12 -3.22 3.02
C TYR A 126 -1.66 -3.22 2.58
N ALA A 127 -0.99 -2.12 2.83
CA ALA A 127 0.44 -1.97 2.59
C ALA A 127 1.11 -1.34 3.81
N GLY A 128 2.03 -2.06 4.42
CA GLY A 128 2.79 -1.59 5.58
C GLY A 128 4.29 -1.61 5.33
N PHE A 129 4.99 -0.65 5.95
CA PHE A 129 6.45 -0.62 6.01
C PHE A 129 6.92 -0.73 7.46
N SER A 130 7.94 -1.56 7.71
CA SER A 130 8.62 -1.68 9.02
C SER A 130 7.62 -1.87 10.17
N GLN A 131 7.44 -0.88 11.03
CA GLN A 131 6.48 -0.92 12.14
C GLN A 131 5.05 -1.17 11.64
N GLY A 132 4.60 -0.45 10.61
CA GLY A 132 3.28 -0.65 10.03
C GLY A 132 3.10 -2.05 9.45
N ALA A 133 4.13 -2.63 8.83
CA ALA A 133 4.08 -4.00 8.33
C ALA A 133 4.01 -5.04 9.47
N THR A 134 4.81 -4.87 10.53
CA THR A 134 4.81 -5.77 11.69
C THR A 134 3.47 -5.72 12.43
N MET A 135 2.98 -4.52 12.72
CA MET A 135 1.69 -4.35 13.40
C MET A 135 0.51 -4.80 12.52
N GLY A 136 0.60 -4.56 11.20
CA GLY A 136 -0.35 -5.08 10.22
C GLY A 136 -0.44 -6.60 10.24
N ALA A 137 0.70 -7.30 10.24
CA ALA A 137 0.74 -8.76 10.35
C ALA A 137 0.11 -9.28 11.65
N LEU A 138 0.23 -8.52 12.75
CA LEU A 138 -0.35 -8.89 14.04
C LEU A 138 -1.87 -8.69 14.08
N MET A 139 -2.38 -7.57 13.58
CA MET A 139 -3.80 -7.21 13.69
C MET A 139 -4.68 -7.82 12.60
N LEU A 140 -4.17 -8.03 11.39
CA LEU A 140 -5.03 -8.34 10.24
C LEU A 140 -5.43 -9.82 10.12
N VAL A 141 -4.90 -10.70 10.95
CA VAL A 141 -5.28 -12.12 10.95
C VAL A 141 -6.77 -12.29 11.18
N GLU A 142 -7.35 -11.53 12.10
CA GLU A 142 -8.77 -11.60 12.46
C GLU A 142 -9.66 -10.72 11.57
N HIS A 143 -9.07 -9.91 10.69
CA HIS A 143 -9.77 -8.97 9.81
C HIS A 143 -9.68 -9.33 8.32
N ALA A 144 -9.35 -10.58 8.00
CA ALA A 144 -9.17 -11.01 6.61
C ALA A 144 -10.41 -10.83 5.73
N SER A 145 -11.62 -10.85 6.31
CA SER A 145 -12.86 -10.53 5.59
C SER A 145 -12.95 -9.07 5.14
N GLN A 146 -12.25 -8.17 5.82
CA GLN A 146 -12.18 -6.75 5.48
C GLN A 146 -10.89 -6.37 4.74
N VAL A 147 -9.79 -7.14 4.94
CA VAL A 147 -8.48 -6.89 4.34
C VAL A 147 -7.92 -8.19 3.79
N SER A 148 -8.08 -8.43 2.50
CA SER A 148 -7.80 -9.75 1.90
C SER A 148 -6.42 -9.87 1.25
N ARG A 149 -5.72 -8.77 1.00
CA ARG A 149 -4.41 -8.77 0.33
C ARG A 149 -3.44 -7.84 1.06
N LEU A 150 -2.23 -8.33 1.30
CA LEU A 150 -1.21 -7.64 2.10
C LEU A 150 0.06 -7.42 1.29
N VAL A 151 0.67 -6.24 1.45
CA VAL A 151 2.07 -5.98 1.09
C VAL A 151 2.82 -5.59 2.37
N LEU A 152 3.78 -6.40 2.76
CA LEU A 152 4.55 -6.25 3.99
C LEU A 152 6.01 -5.99 3.63
N VAL A 153 6.45 -4.74 3.80
CA VAL A 153 7.79 -4.29 3.43
C VAL A 153 8.65 -4.14 4.66
N GLU A 154 9.76 -4.88 4.72
CA GLU A 154 10.75 -4.82 5.82
C GLU A 154 10.16 -5.01 7.23
N GLY A 155 9.02 -5.71 7.35
CA GLY A 155 8.34 -6.01 8.61
C GLY A 155 7.29 -7.10 8.43
N GLY A 156 6.71 -7.58 9.54
CA GLY A 156 5.64 -8.59 9.55
C GLY A 156 6.03 -9.96 9.00
N PHE A 157 7.30 -10.21 8.83
CA PHE A 157 7.82 -11.41 8.19
C PHE A 157 8.03 -12.58 9.14
N ALA A 158 8.07 -12.35 10.44
CA ALA A 158 8.28 -13.39 11.46
C ALA A 158 7.02 -13.70 12.28
N ASP A 159 5.92 -13.01 12.02
CA ASP A 159 4.72 -13.03 12.87
C ASP A 159 3.71 -14.09 12.45
N TRP A 160 4.03 -14.92 11.46
CA TRP A 160 3.16 -15.94 10.91
C TRP A 160 3.60 -17.36 11.31
N ASN A 161 2.61 -18.21 11.48
CA ASN A 161 2.71 -19.65 11.59
C ASN A 161 1.52 -20.28 10.86
N VAL A 162 1.46 -21.60 10.77
CA VAL A 162 0.40 -22.30 10.04
C VAL A 162 -1.00 -21.98 10.59
N ALA A 163 -1.16 -21.83 11.91
CA ALA A 163 -2.45 -21.55 12.52
C ALA A 163 -2.95 -20.14 12.16
N ARG A 164 -2.06 -19.12 12.24
CA ARG A 164 -2.38 -17.74 11.86
C ARG A 164 -2.62 -17.61 10.35
N ALA A 165 -1.83 -18.28 9.53
CA ALA A 165 -2.02 -18.30 8.08
C ALA A 165 -3.37 -18.96 7.72
N LYS A 166 -3.75 -20.04 8.43
CA LYS A 166 -5.05 -20.68 8.25
C LYS A 166 -6.21 -19.77 8.70
N ALA A 167 -6.09 -19.08 9.83
CA ALA A 167 -7.10 -18.13 10.30
C ALA A 167 -7.29 -16.98 9.28
N PHE A 168 -6.20 -16.46 8.71
CA PHE A 168 -6.25 -15.47 7.65
C PHE A 168 -6.96 -16.01 6.39
N HIS A 169 -6.64 -17.24 5.95
CA HIS A 169 -7.32 -17.90 4.84
C HIS A 169 -8.83 -18.07 5.10
N ASP A 170 -9.18 -18.63 6.23
CA ASP A 170 -10.57 -18.94 6.60
C ASP A 170 -11.43 -17.65 6.71
N GLY A 171 -10.78 -16.53 7.08
CA GLY A 171 -11.40 -15.20 7.08
C GLY A 171 -11.53 -14.55 5.70
N GLY A 172 -11.02 -15.15 4.63
CA GLY A 172 -11.08 -14.61 3.27
C GLY A 172 -9.80 -13.97 2.75
N GLY A 173 -8.69 -14.15 3.47
CA GLY A 173 -7.35 -13.73 3.03
C GLY A 173 -6.91 -14.45 1.76
N GLN A 174 -6.37 -13.71 0.80
CA GLN A 174 -6.10 -14.22 -0.55
C GLN A 174 -4.61 -14.19 -0.91
N ARG A 175 -3.92 -13.07 -0.70
CA ARG A 175 -2.52 -12.91 -1.12
C ARG A 175 -1.69 -12.12 -0.13
N VAL A 176 -0.43 -12.53 0.02
CA VAL A 176 0.55 -11.82 0.84
C VAL A 176 1.85 -11.67 0.07
N LEU A 177 2.29 -10.44 -0.13
CA LEU A 177 3.58 -10.08 -0.70
C LEU A 177 4.52 -9.58 0.40
N PHE A 178 5.61 -10.28 0.63
CA PHE A 178 6.73 -9.80 1.43
C PHE A 178 7.76 -9.16 0.52
N VAL A 179 8.27 -7.98 0.90
CA VAL A 179 9.35 -7.29 0.16
C VAL A 179 10.47 -6.95 1.12
N CYS A 180 11.64 -7.47 0.87
CA CYS A 180 12.78 -7.44 1.78
C CYS A 180 14.04 -6.91 1.09
N GLY A 181 14.72 -5.95 1.70
CA GLY A 181 16.04 -5.46 1.28
C GLY A 181 17.20 -6.11 2.05
N ARG A 182 16.90 -6.82 3.15
CA ARG A 182 17.86 -7.49 4.03
C ARG A 182 17.61 -8.99 4.09
N LYS A 183 18.66 -9.79 4.36
CA LYS A 183 18.53 -11.25 4.54
C LYS A 183 17.69 -11.61 5.77
N GLU A 184 17.84 -10.85 6.84
CA GLU A 184 17.14 -11.00 8.12
C GLU A 184 15.62 -10.80 7.98
N CYS A 185 15.18 -10.12 6.92
CA CYS A 185 13.80 -10.06 6.49
C CYS A 185 13.45 -11.23 5.56
N ALA A 186 14.27 -11.48 4.54
CA ALA A 186 13.94 -12.40 3.46
C ALA A 186 13.86 -13.87 3.91
N GLU A 187 14.73 -14.30 4.84
CA GLU A 187 14.74 -15.68 5.31
C GLU A 187 13.49 -16.03 6.14
N PRO A 188 13.12 -15.27 7.19
CA PRO A 188 11.85 -15.52 7.89
C PRO A 188 10.62 -15.32 7.00
N ALA A 189 10.64 -14.37 6.04
CA ALA A 189 9.56 -14.17 5.09
C ALA A 189 9.28 -15.41 4.22
N ARG A 190 10.33 -16.15 3.83
CA ARG A 190 10.17 -17.43 3.09
C ARG A 190 9.47 -18.48 3.95
N ASN A 191 9.79 -18.55 5.25
CA ASN A 191 9.10 -19.46 6.17
C ASN A 191 7.62 -19.07 6.29
N SER A 192 7.33 -17.76 6.45
CA SER A 192 5.95 -17.27 6.50
C SER A 192 5.20 -17.54 5.20
N ALA A 193 5.82 -17.32 4.05
CA ALA A 193 5.23 -17.65 2.75
C ALA A 193 4.94 -19.17 2.61
N HIS A 194 5.79 -20.03 3.19
CA HIS A 194 5.53 -21.46 3.25
C HIS A 194 4.28 -21.79 4.09
N TRP A 195 4.10 -21.16 5.27
CA TRP A 195 2.90 -21.34 6.09
C TRP A 195 1.64 -20.88 5.36
N PHE A 196 1.68 -19.75 4.66
CA PHE A 196 0.56 -19.29 3.83
C PHE A 196 0.22 -20.29 2.73
N LYS A 197 1.22 -20.83 2.04
CA LYS A 197 1.01 -21.85 1.00
C LYS A 197 0.35 -23.11 1.57
N LEU A 198 0.77 -23.58 2.73
CA LEU A 198 0.14 -24.72 3.41
C LEU A 198 -1.31 -24.44 3.81
N ALA A 199 -1.61 -23.18 4.12
CA ALA A 199 -2.96 -22.74 4.47
C ALA A 199 -3.87 -22.44 3.25
N GLY A 200 -3.36 -22.51 2.02
CA GLY A 200 -4.12 -22.20 0.81
C GLY A 200 -4.12 -20.73 0.39
N VAL A 201 -3.30 -19.88 1.03
CA VAL A 201 -3.10 -18.47 0.66
C VAL A 201 -1.93 -18.35 -0.31
N GLU A 202 -2.08 -17.60 -1.40
CA GLU A 202 -0.97 -17.27 -2.27
C GLU A 202 0.00 -16.30 -1.56
N ALA A 203 1.28 -16.65 -1.50
CA ALA A 203 2.30 -15.80 -0.91
C ALA A 203 3.57 -15.74 -1.76
N ALA A 204 4.16 -14.56 -1.84
CA ALA A 204 5.40 -14.33 -2.57
C ALA A 204 6.39 -13.53 -1.71
N VAL A 205 7.67 -13.74 -1.96
CA VAL A 205 8.78 -13.00 -1.31
C VAL A 205 9.65 -12.40 -2.40
N GLU A 206 9.76 -11.07 -2.39
CA GLU A 206 10.72 -10.32 -3.21
C GLU A 206 11.89 -9.91 -2.34
N TYR A 207 13.08 -10.35 -2.73
CA TYR A 207 14.32 -9.96 -2.09
C TYR A 207 15.09 -9.01 -2.99
N VAL A 208 15.44 -7.83 -2.48
CA VAL A 208 16.21 -6.78 -3.17
C VAL A 208 17.57 -6.64 -2.49
N PRO A 209 18.57 -7.45 -2.88
CA PRO A 209 19.86 -7.48 -2.20
C PRO A 209 20.51 -6.10 -2.10
N GLY A 210 20.97 -5.75 -0.89
CA GLY A 210 21.66 -4.49 -0.63
C GLY A 210 20.77 -3.24 -0.62
N ALA A 211 19.44 -3.38 -0.69
CA ALA A 211 18.56 -2.23 -0.47
C ALA A 211 18.56 -1.78 0.99
N GLY A 212 18.71 -2.72 1.93
CA GLY A 212 18.66 -2.39 3.36
C GLY A 212 17.24 -2.23 3.88
N HIS A 213 17.11 -1.60 5.06
CA HIS A 213 15.81 -1.30 5.68
C HIS A 213 15.20 -0.04 5.08
N THR A 214 14.75 -0.11 3.85
CA THR A 214 14.29 1.05 3.08
C THR A 214 13.11 0.74 2.19
N HIS A 215 12.49 1.78 1.66
CA HIS A 215 11.48 1.77 0.63
C HIS A 215 11.97 2.61 -0.57
N ASP A 216 13.19 2.33 -1.04
CA ASP A 216 13.82 3.05 -2.15
C ASP A 216 13.22 2.65 -3.52
N ALA A 217 13.71 3.30 -4.59
CA ALA A 217 13.22 3.07 -5.94
C ALA A 217 13.37 1.60 -6.41
N ARG A 218 14.35 0.85 -5.88
CA ARG A 218 14.54 -0.57 -6.23
C ARG A 218 13.45 -1.43 -5.59
N VAL A 219 13.09 -1.15 -4.33
CA VAL A 219 11.98 -1.79 -3.61
C VAL A 219 10.66 -1.41 -4.27
N GLU A 220 10.46 -0.12 -4.59
CA GLU A 220 9.28 0.36 -5.33
C GLU A 220 9.09 -0.39 -6.66
N ALA A 221 10.15 -0.52 -7.46
CA ALA A 221 10.09 -1.23 -8.73
C ALA A 221 9.68 -2.71 -8.58
N ARG A 222 10.10 -3.38 -7.50
CA ARG A 222 9.69 -4.77 -7.21
C ARG A 222 8.22 -4.86 -6.85
N ILE A 223 7.72 -3.92 -6.06
CA ILE A 223 6.29 -3.87 -5.72
C ILE A 223 5.46 -3.63 -6.98
N VAL A 224 5.85 -2.66 -7.82
CA VAL A 224 5.17 -2.36 -9.09
C VAL A 224 5.13 -3.59 -10.00
N ALA A 225 6.23 -4.32 -10.13
CA ALA A 225 6.28 -5.54 -10.93
C ALA A 225 5.37 -6.67 -10.39
N ARG A 226 5.06 -6.65 -9.09
CA ARG A 226 4.18 -7.64 -8.43
C ARG A 226 2.73 -7.21 -8.32
N LEU A 227 2.38 -5.97 -8.58
CA LEU A 227 0.99 -5.51 -8.51
C LEU A 227 0.03 -6.35 -9.35
N PRO A 228 0.32 -6.72 -10.62
CA PRO A 228 -0.58 -7.56 -11.41
C PRO A 228 -0.86 -8.91 -10.75
N TRP A 229 0.15 -9.52 -10.11
CA TRP A 229 -0.07 -10.75 -9.35
C TRP A 229 -0.88 -10.48 -8.07
N LEU A 230 -0.56 -9.42 -7.32
CA LEU A 230 -1.26 -9.10 -6.07
C LEU A 230 -2.75 -8.84 -6.32
N THR A 231 -3.09 -8.16 -7.40
CA THR A 231 -4.45 -7.73 -7.74
C THR A 231 -5.21 -8.71 -8.63
N ALA A 232 -4.56 -9.75 -9.13
CA ALA A 232 -5.18 -10.75 -10.01
C ALA A 232 -6.47 -11.33 -9.42
N GLY A 233 -7.51 -11.41 -10.25
CA GLY A 233 -8.83 -11.90 -9.86
C GLY A 233 -9.69 -10.90 -9.08
N ASP A 234 -9.21 -9.68 -8.85
CA ASP A 234 -10.02 -8.61 -8.27
C ASP A 234 -10.54 -7.68 -9.37
N ALA A 235 -11.80 -7.83 -9.76
CA ALA A 235 -12.41 -7.04 -10.83
C ALA A 235 -12.53 -5.54 -10.53
N ARG A 236 -12.32 -5.13 -9.27
CA ARG A 236 -12.34 -3.73 -8.85
C ARG A 236 -11.02 -3.02 -9.18
N TRP A 237 -9.93 -3.77 -9.34
CA TRP A 237 -8.64 -3.21 -9.72
C TRP A 237 -8.61 -2.99 -11.23
N PRO A 238 -8.50 -1.74 -11.72
CA PRO A 238 -8.52 -1.44 -13.15
C PRO A 238 -7.36 -2.14 -13.87
N ASN A 239 -7.66 -2.78 -15.00
CA ASN A 239 -6.64 -3.29 -15.90
C ASN A 239 -5.89 -2.12 -16.56
N ASP A 240 -4.67 -2.37 -17.02
CA ASP A 240 -3.87 -1.41 -17.81
C ASP A 240 -4.49 -1.16 -19.16
#